data_2daa26e47f120b2cc45f67d5c2d1d595
#
_entry.id   2daa26e47f120b2cc45f67d5c2d1d595
#
_cell.length_a   1.000
_cell.length_b   1.000
_cell.length_c   1.000
_cell.angle_alpha   90.00
_cell.angle_beta   90.00
_cell.angle_gamma   90.00
#
_symmetry.space_group_name_H-M   'P 1'
#
loop_
_entity.id
_entity.type
_entity.pdbx_description
1 polymer ?
#
loop_
_entity_poly.entity_id
_entity_poly.type
_entity_poly.pdbx_seq_one_letter_code
_entity_poly.pdbx_strand_id
1 'polypeptide(L)'
;MCKSILNTLRIKDKNLNFSDEVIEKKHKGRMSLFYYAELTYQPTHCENCSTKNENFSIVKNGKKNSTITLLKIMEMPAYLELQKQRFYCKSCDSYFTAKSNIVDAHCFISNKTKLAVLDKAQEYRSQKSIAKSCLVSSMTVSRVINQAASDVGQSSFDALPEHLMMDEFKSVKNVIGKMSFIYADAVSHRIVDVVADRKLKSLKDHFYRYSLKLRQKVKTVTIDMYEPYMSLIKQLFPNAKIIIDRFHIVQSLNRALNMSRVHAVSYTHLTLPTILLV
;
A
#
# COMPACT_ATOMS: atom_id res chain seq x y z
N MET A 1 13.78 34.54 8.12
CA MET A 1 13.34 33.20 7.63
C MET A 1 14.20 32.15 8.30
N CYS A 2 13.64 31.37 9.20
CA CYS A 2 14.39 30.35 9.96
C CYS A 2 14.83 29.20 9.06
N LYS A 3 16.06 29.26 8.54
CA LYS A 3 16.66 28.19 7.73
C LYS A 3 16.71 26.85 8.46
N SER A 4 16.76 26.86 9.80
CA SER A 4 16.83 25.67 10.64
C SER A 4 15.55 24.82 10.53
N ILE A 5 14.36 25.42 10.67
CA ILE A 5 13.07 24.71 10.58
C ILE A 5 12.85 24.17 9.17
N LEU A 6 13.14 24.97 8.13
CA LEU A 6 13.05 24.53 6.73
C LEU A 6 13.94 23.32 6.44
N ASN A 7 15.16 23.33 6.99
CA ASN A 7 16.10 22.21 6.83
C ASN A 7 15.63 20.97 7.60
N THR A 8 15.12 21.12 8.84
CA THR A 8 14.60 20.01 9.64
C THR A 8 13.38 19.37 8.97
N LEU A 9 12.44 20.18 8.48
CA LEU A 9 11.25 19.68 7.79
C LEU A 9 11.52 19.30 6.34
N ARG A 10 12.71 19.64 5.79
CA ARG A 10 13.07 19.46 4.36
C ARG A 10 12.00 20.00 3.39
N ILE A 11 11.41 21.13 3.74
CA ILE A 11 10.39 21.80 2.92
C ILE A 11 11.09 22.82 2.03
N LYS A 12 10.89 22.69 0.71
CA LYS A 12 11.44 23.58 -0.31
C LYS A 12 10.28 24.30 -1.03
N ASP A 13 9.68 25.26 -0.38
CA ASP A 13 8.66 26.12 -1.00
C ASP A 13 9.01 27.59 -0.72
N LYS A 14 9.26 28.35 -1.76
CA LYS A 14 9.68 29.77 -1.67
C LYS A 14 8.56 30.68 -1.16
N ASN A 15 7.32 30.24 -1.27
CA ASN A 15 6.12 31.00 -0.89
C ASN A 15 5.71 30.80 0.56
N LEU A 16 6.46 29.94 1.30
CA LEU A 16 6.20 29.63 2.70
C LEU A 16 7.12 30.41 3.61
N ASN A 17 6.49 31.18 4.50
CA ASN A 17 7.16 31.89 5.57
C ASN A 17 6.88 31.20 6.89
N PHE A 18 7.88 30.55 7.48
CA PHE A 18 7.77 29.89 8.79
C PHE A 18 8.01 30.91 9.90
N SER A 19 7.23 30.77 10.98
CA SER A 19 7.57 31.38 12.26
C SER A 19 8.80 30.69 12.86
N ASP A 20 9.58 31.42 13.62
CA ASP A 20 10.77 30.91 14.31
C ASP A 20 10.38 30.12 15.58
N GLU A 21 9.13 30.20 16.01
CA GLU A 21 8.62 29.52 17.19
C GLU A 21 8.03 28.16 16.86
N VAL A 22 8.39 27.15 17.67
CA VAL A 22 7.79 25.83 17.70
C VAL A 22 7.12 25.66 19.06
N ILE A 23 5.83 25.41 19.08
CA ILE A 23 5.06 25.29 20.31
C ILE A 23 4.73 23.84 20.61
N GLU A 24 5.06 23.40 21.82
CA GLU A 24 4.61 22.11 22.34
C GLU A 24 3.26 22.29 23.04
N LYS A 25 2.24 21.61 22.52
CA LYS A 25 0.91 21.60 23.14
C LYS A 25 0.25 20.23 23.08
N LYS A 26 -0.64 19.96 24.01
CA LYS A 26 -1.42 18.72 24.01
C LYS A 26 -2.45 18.73 22.88
N HIS A 27 -2.37 17.75 21.98
CA HIS A 27 -3.32 17.56 20.88
C HIS A 27 -3.70 16.08 20.78
N LYS A 28 -5.01 15.78 20.68
CA LYS A 28 -5.54 14.41 20.64
C LYS A 28 -4.98 13.50 21.74
N GLY A 29 -4.82 14.05 22.95
CA GLY A 29 -4.34 13.33 24.13
C GLY A 29 -2.82 13.13 24.22
N ARG A 30 -2.01 13.68 23.30
CA ARG A 30 -0.54 13.53 23.27
C ARG A 30 0.15 14.90 23.17
N MET A 31 1.32 15.03 23.79
CA MET A 31 2.18 16.18 23.54
C MET A 31 2.63 16.16 22.09
N SER A 32 2.56 17.29 21.43
CA SER A 32 2.74 17.43 19.99
C SER A 32 3.42 18.75 19.66
N LEU A 33 4.26 18.71 18.62
CA LEU A 33 4.98 19.87 18.09
C LEU A 33 4.09 20.60 17.07
N PHE A 34 3.95 21.89 17.23
CA PHE A 34 3.22 22.74 16.29
C PHE A 34 4.15 23.75 15.66
N TYR A 35 4.25 23.68 14.35
CA TYR A 35 4.94 24.63 13.48
C TYR A 35 3.91 25.57 12.88
N TYR A 36 4.28 26.83 12.69
CA TYR A 36 3.41 27.85 12.12
C TYR A 36 4.03 28.38 10.84
N ALA A 37 3.25 28.48 9.78
CA ALA A 37 3.69 29.08 8.53
C ALA A 37 2.55 29.81 7.81
N GLU A 38 2.95 30.81 7.04
CA GLU A 38 2.08 31.54 6.14
C GLU A 38 2.45 31.21 4.69
N LEU A 39 1.45 30.86 3.89
CA LEU A 39 1.57 30.64 2.46
C LEU A 39 0.99 31.80 1.69
N THR A 40 1.84 32.60 1.07
CA THR A 40 1.42 33.77 0.28
C THR A 40 2.28 33.93 -0.95
N TYR A 41 1.65 34.30 -2.05
CA TYR A 41 2.32 34.66 -3.32
C TYR A 41 1.39 35.58 -4.11
N GLN A 42 1.87 36.10 -5.23
CA GLN A 42 1.02 36.77 -6.21
C GLN A 42 0.67 35.78 -7.31
N PRO A 43 -0.61 35.43 -7.49
CA PRO A 43 -1.02 34.55 -8.58
C PRO A 43 -0.84 35.24 -9.92
N THR A 44 -0.33 34.54 -10.89
CA THR A 44 -0.16 35.03 -12.26
C THR A 44 -1.46 34.96 -13.07
N HIS A 45 -2.31 34.01 -12.74
CA HIS A 45 -3.57 33.72 -13.42
C HIS A 45 -4.66 33.32 -12.40
N CYS A 46 -5.91 33.50 -12.76
CA CYS A 46 -7.03 32.92 -12.02
C CYS A 46 -7.10 31.43 -12.28
N GLU A 47 -7.28 30.63 -11.22
CA GLU A 47 -7.41 29.17 -11.34
C GLU A 47 -8.72 28.72 -12.01
N ASN A 48 -9.76 29.58 -12.02
CA ASN A 48 -11.08 29.24 -12.56
C ASN A 48 -11.26 29.70 -14.01
N CYS A 49 -10.95 30.96 -14.32
CA CYS A 49 -11.16 31.52 -15.66
C CYS A 49 -9.87 31.78 -16.45
N SER A 50 -8.71 31.42 -15.90
CA SER A 50 -7.38 31.59 -16.50
C SER A 50 -7.02 33.03 -16.89
N THR A 51 -7.80 34.03 -16.48
CA THR A 51 -7.48 35.46 -16.71
C THR A 51 -6.17 35.80 -16.04
N LYS A 52 -5.28 36.51 -16.76
CA LYS A 52 -4.03 37.03 -16.20
C LYS A 52 -4.28 38.06 -15.12
N ASN A 53 -3.43 38.10 -14.12
CA ASN A 53 -3.51 39.08 -13.04
C ASN A 53 -2.87 40.42 -13.48
N GLU A 54 -3.57 41.16 -14.32
CA GLU A 54 -3.23 42.50 -14.76
C GLU A 54 -4.19 43.50 -14.10
N ASN A 55 -3.71 44.70 -13.82
CA ASN A 55 -4.49 45.80 -13.24
C ASN A 55 -5.29 45.40 -11.96
N PHE A 56 -4.66 44.59 -11.09
CA PHE A 56 -5.30 44.09 -9.86
C PHE A 56 -6.62 43.36 -10.11
N SER A 57 -6.70 42.60 -11.21
CA SER A 57 -7.84 41.74 -11.51
C SER A 57 -7.99 40.62 -10.48
N ILE A 58 -6.91 40.21 -9.82
CA ILE A 58 -6.91 39.25 -8.71
C ILE A 58 -6.35 39.92 -7.45
N VAL A 59 -7.13 39.95 -6.39
CA VAL A 59 -6.79 40.59 -5.12
C VAL A 59 -6.75 39.58 -3.98
N LYS A 60 -5.96 39.88 -2.95
CA LYS A 60 -5.95 39.09 -1.71
C LYS A 60 -7.26 39.34 -0.94
N ASN A 61 -7.88 38.23 -0.47
CA ASN A 61 -9.13 38.25 0.25
C ASN A 61 -9.09 37.30 1.46
N GLY A 62 -8.48 37.77 2.54
CA GLY A 62 -8.37 37.04 3.79
C GLY A 62 -7.44 35.82 3.73
N LYS A 63 -7.43 35.04 4.81
CA LYS A 63 -6.60 33.84 4.98
C LYS A 63 -7.45 32.67 5.44
N LYS A 64 -7.02 31.45 5.11
CA LYS A 64 -7.63 30.21 5.57
C LYS A 64 -6.62 29.39 6.36
N ASN A 65 -6.96 29.05 7.61
CA ASN A 65 -6.11 28.22 8.45
C ASN A 65 -6.36 26.73 8.16
N SER A 66 -5.30 25.95 8.18
CA SER A 66 -5.33 24.49 7.98
C SER A 66 -4.27 23.83 8.84
N THR A 67 -4.66 22.85 9.66
CA THR A 67 -3.74 22.02 10.43
C THR A 67 -3.34 20.80 9.62
N ILE A 68 -2.07 20.69 9.25
CA ILE A 68 -1.52 19.63 8.41
C ILE A 68 -0.73 18.66 9.27
N THR A 69 -1.05 17.37 9.18
CA THR A 69 -0.28 16.29 9.83
C THR A 69 1.04 16.12 9.11
N LEU A 70 2.14 16.25 9.84
CA LEU A 70 3.50 15.98 9.40
C LEU A 70 3.97 14.59 9.84
N LEU A 71 5.16 14.19 9.43
CA LEU A 71 5.87 13.07 10.02
C LEU A 71 6.21 13.37 11.48
N LYS A 72 6.33 12.32 12.29
CA LYS A 72 6.87 12.47 13.65
C LYS A 72 8.28 13.04 13.63
N ILE A 73 8.58 13.85 14.61
CA ILE A 73 9.91 14.39 14.86
C ILE A 73 10.32 13.95 16.24
N MET A 74 11.44 13.23 16.37
CA MET A 74 11.90 12.64 17.64
C MET A 74 10.78 11.85 18.37
N GLU A 75 10.03 11.04 17.64
CA GLU A 75 8.86 10.26 18.08
C GLU A 75 7.66 11.11 18.59
N MET A 76 7.75 12.42 18.59
CA MET A 76 6.64 13.31 18.89
C MET A 76 5.77 13.57 17.66
N PRO A 77 4.43 13.57 17.80
CA PRO A 77 3.53 14.03 16.75
C PRO A 77 3.86 15.46 16.33
N ALA A 78 3.89 15.74 15.04
CA ALA A 78 4.17 17.05 14.51
C ALA A 78 3.05 17.52 13.57
N TYR A 79 2.69 18.78 13.71
CA TYR A 79 1.64 19.44 12.94
C TYR A 79 2.13 20.78 12.41
N LEU A 80 1.64 21.15 11.23
CA LEU A 80 1.86 22.47 10.65
C LEU A 80 0.53 23.22 10.62
N GLU A 81 0.44 24.31 11.35
CA GLU A 81 -0.65 25.29 11.22
C GLU A 81 -0.31 26.24 10.08
N LEU A 82 -0.95 26.02 8.94
CA LEU A 82 -0.68 26.74 7.71
C LEU A 82 -1.78 27.75 7.43
N GLN A 83 -1.43 29.03 7.45
CA GLN A 83 -2.28 30.10 7.00
C GLN A 83 -2.13 30.29 5.49
N LYS A 84 -3.13 29.87 4.73
CA LYS A 84 -3.14 29.98 3.26
C LYS A 84 -3.82 31.28 2.85
N GLN A 85 -3.15 32.10 2.01
CA GLN A 85 -3.77 33.27 1.40
C GLN A 85 -4.94 32.87 0.52
N ARG A 86 -6.07 33.55 0.66
CA ARG A 86 -7.19 33.47 -0.27
C ARG A 86 -7.12 34.62 -1.27
N PHE A 87 -7.57 34.35 -2.48
CA PHE A 87 -7.63 35.29 -3.57
C PHE A 87 -9.05 35.40 -4.11
N TYR A 88 -9.40 36.56 -4.60
CA TYR A 88 -10.65 36.85 -5.27
C TYR A 88 -10.36 37.36 -6.67
N CYS A 89 -10.98 36.75 -7.68
CA CYS A 89 -10.91 37.18 -9.06
C CYS A 89 -12.11 38.05 -9.42
N LYS A 90 -11.85 39.29 -9.82
CA LYS A 90 -12.90 40.25 -10.19
C LYS A 90 -13.55 39.92 -11.55
N SER A 91 -12.83 39.19 -12.43
CA SER A 91 -13.29 38.88 -13.78
C SER A 91 -14.36 37.78 -13.82
N CYS A 92 -14.31 36.81 -12.90
CA CYS A 92 -15.24 35.69 -12.85
C CYS A 92 -15.91 35.51 -11.50
N ASP A 93 -15.76 36.48 -10.59
CA ASP A 93 -16.38 36.52 -9.25
C ASP A 93 -16.12 35.24 -8.43
N SER A 94 -14.92 34.64 -8.57
CA SER A 94 -14.58 33.40 -7.91
C SER A 94 -13.45 33.57 -6.89
N TYR A 95 -13.45 32.66 -5.92
CA TYR A 95 -12.45 32.59 -4.86
C TYR A 95 -11.58 31.34 -5.03
N PHE A 96 -10.28 31.49 -4.81
CA PHE A 96 -9.37 30.36 -4.73
C PHE A 96 -8.33 30.57 -3.62
N THR A 97 -7.61 29.54 -3.24
CA THR A 97 -6.68 29.56 -2.11
C THR A 97 -5.28 29.18 -2.57
N ALA A 98 -4.27 29.82 -2.03
CA ALA A 98 -2.88 29.54 -2.33
C ALA A 98 -2.57 28.03 -2.20
N LYS A 99 -1.87 27.48 -3.18
CA LYS A 99 -1.47 26.08 -3.25
C LYS A 99 0.00 25.91 -2.93
N SER A 100 0.35 24.83 -2.28
CA SER A 100 1.70 24.44 -1.93
C SER A 100 1.94 22.97 -2.29
N ASN A 101 3.18 22.60 -2.55
CA ASN A 101 3.58 21.20 -2.78
C ASN A 101 3.65 20.35 -1.49
N ILE A 102 3.42 20.94 -0.32
CA ILE A 102 3.45 20.22 0.97
C ILE A 102 2.25 19.30 1.12
N VAL A 103 1.09 19.74 0.64
CA VAL A 103 -0.19 19.08 0.82
C VAL A 103 -1.06 19.28 -0.42
N ASP A 104 -1.73 18.22 -0.85
CA ASP A 104 -2.66 18.29 -1.99
C ASP A 104 -3.89 19.12 -1.64
N ALA A 105 -4.61 19.56 -2.69
CA ALA A 105 -5.85 20.29 -2.52
C ALA A 105 -6.84 19.48 -1.66
N HIS A 106 -7.53 20.18 -0.75
CA HIS A 106 -8.51 19.59 0.19
C HIS A 106 -7.97 18.48 1.11
N CYS A 107 -6.64 18.36 1.27
CA CYS A 107 -5.99 17.40 2.16
C CYS A 107 -5.40 18.09 3.39
N PHE A 108 -5.31 17.32 4.51
CA PHE A 108 -4.75 17.74 5.78
C PHE A 108 -3.58 16.84 6.22
N ILE A 109 -3.01 16.07 5.31
CA ILE A 109 -1.89 15.18 5.53
C ILE A 109 -0.82 15.55 4.53
N SER A 110 0.41 15.77 4.99
CA SER A 110 1.50 16.19 4.12
C SER A 110 1.85 15.10 3.12
N ASN A 111 2.31 15.50 1.93
CA ASN A 111 2.73 14.55 0.89
C ASN A 111 3.89 13.68 1.36
N LYS A 112 4.77 14.19 2.23
CA LYS A 112 5.82 13.39 2.87
C LYS A 112 5.25 12.31 3.79
N THR A 113 4.18 12.59 4.52
CA THR A 113 3.50 11.59 5.34
C THR A 113 2.86 10.50 4.46
N LYS A 114 2.31 10.86 3.30
CA LYS A 114 1.80 9.88 2.33
C LYS A 114 2.93 8.99 1.77
N LEU A 115 4.07 9.57 1.43
CA LEU A 115 5.25 8.82 0.98
C LEU A 115 5.76 7.87 2.06
N ALA A 116 5.81 8.29 3.33
CA ALA A 116 6.19 7.41 4.43
C ALA A 116 5.19 6.28 4.68
N VAL A 117 3.91 6.48 4.38
CA VAL A 117 2.91 5.39 4.40
C VAL A 117 3.23 4.35 3.34
N LEU A 118 3.58 4.78 2.11
CA LEU A 118 3.94 3.88 1.01
C LEU A 118 5.25 3.13 1.29
N ASP A 119 6.26 3.82 1.81
CA ASP A 119 7.53 3.21 2.21
C ASP A 119 7.32 2.10 3.25
N LYS A 120 6.58 2.40 4.32
CA LYS A 120 6.25 1.42 5.36
C LYS A 120 5.30 0.30 4.88
N ALA A 121 4.56 0.50 3.82
CA ALA A 121 3.71 -0.52 3.23
C ALA A 121 4.50 -1.60 2.47
N GLN A 122 5.77 -1.34 2.13
CA GLN A 122 6.69 -2.33 1.55
C GLN A 122 7.26 -3.29 2.60
N GLU A 123 7.15 -2.94 3.89
CA GLU A 123 7.57 -3.80 4.99
C GLU A 123 6.41 -4.73 5.42
N TYR A 124 6.74 -5.84 6.11
CA TYR A 124 5.75 -6.78 6.67
C TYR A 124 5.00 -6.15 7.86
N ARG A 125 4.24 -5.09 7.62
CA ARG A 125 3.47 -4.35 8.62
C ARG A 125 1.99 -4.34 8.32
N SER A 126 1.16 -4.45 9.36
CA SER A 126 -0.28 -4.26 9.21
C SER A 126 -0.63 -2.79 8.96
N GLN A 127 -1.71 -2.51 8.23
CA GLN A 127 -2.22 -1.14 8.02
C GLN A 127 -2.45 -0.39 9.35
N LYS A 128 -2.87 -1.09 10.41
CA LYS A 128 -3.04 -0.53 11.76
C LYS A 128 -1.71 -0.07 12.37
N SER A 129 -0.63 -0.84 12.16
CA SER A 129 0.73 -0.48 12.60
C SER A 129 1.26 0.74 11.84
N ILE A 130 1.09 0.77 10.51
CA ILE A 130 1.47 1.91 9.67
C ILE A 130 0.69 3.16 10.08
N ALA A 131 -0.61 3.05 10.28
CA ALA A 131 -1.47 4.14 10.72
C ALA A 131 -0.99 4.77 12.04
N LYS A 132 -0.63 3.93 13.03
CA LYS A 132 -0.09 4.37 14.32
C LYS A 132 1.25 5.09 14.17
N SER A 133 2.15 4.59 13.31
CA SER A 133 3.47 5.20 13.10
C SER A 133 3.40 6.52 12.33
N CYS A 134 2.49 6.65 11.36
CA CYS A 134 2.32 7.85 10.53
C CYS A 134 1.26 8.84 11.06
N LEU A 135 0.63 8.58 12.22
CA LEU A 135 -0.41 9.43 12.83
C LEU A 135 -1.63 9.67 11.93
N VAL A 136 -2.02 8.67 11.18
CA VAL A 136 -3.18 8.69 10.29
C VAL A 136 -4.15 7.56 10.63
N SER A 137 -5.35 7.55 10.05
CA SER A 137 -6.27 6.43 10.21
C SER A 137 -5.88 5.25 9.31
N SER A 138 -6.28 4.02 9.67
CA SER A 138 -6.08 2.83 8.81
C SER A 138 -6.79 2.99 7.47
N MET A 139 -7.93 3.69 7.43
CA MET A 139 -8.64 4.02 6.20
C MET A 139 -7.82 4.96 5.30
N THR A 140 -7.08 5.91 5.91
CA THR A 140 -6.16 6.78 5.16
C THR A 140 -5.00 5.97 4.57
N VAL A 141 -4.43 5.03 5.32
CA VAL A 141 -3.39 4.13 4.82
C VAL A 141 -3.90 3.35 3.60
N SER A 142 -5.09 2.73 3.72
CA SER A 142 -5.71 2.00 2.60
C SER A 142 -5.92 2.89 1.38
N ARG A 143 -6.43 4.12 1.56
CA ARG A 143 -6.65 5.06 0.46
C ARG A 143 -5.36 5.48 -0.23
N VAL A 144 -4.30 5.76 0.52
CA VAL A 144 -2.98 6.13 -0.03
C VAL A 144 -2.39 4.97 -0.83
N ILE A 145 -2.48 3.74 -0.31
CA ILE A 145 -1.99 2.55 -1.02
C ILE A 145 -2.81 2.32 -2.30
N ASN A 146 -4.13 2.39 -2.24
CA ASN A 146 -4.99 2.18 -3.41
C ASN A 146 -4.76 3.24 -4.49
N GLN A 147 -4.55 4.50 -4.10
CA GLN A 147 -4.23 5.56 -5.05
C GLN A 147 -2.88 5.29 -5.73
N ALA A 148 -1.85 4.94 -4.98
CA ALA A 148 -0.55 4.58 -5.56
C ALA A 148 -0.63 3.33 -6.45
N ALA A 149 -1.47 2.34 -6.08
CA ALA A 149 -1.69 1.15 -6.89
C ALA A 149 -2.39 1.46 -8.22
N SER A 150 -3.30 2.45 -8.25
CA SER A 150 -3.94 2.87 -9.50
C SER A 150 -2.99 3.59 -10.47
N ASP A 151 -1.93 4.22 -9.92
CA ASP A 151 -0.91 4.90 -10.70
C ASP A 151 0.18 3.93 -11.24
N VAL A 152 0.27 2.72 -10.64
CA VAL A 152 1.10 1.64 -11.17
C VAL A 152 0.38 0.99 -12.34
N GLY A 153 0.98 1.05 -13.52
CA GLY A 153 0.41 0.49 -14.74
C GLY A 153 0.05 -1.00 -14.60
N GLN A 154 -0.78 -1.49 -15.53
CA GLN A 154 -1.15 -2.91 -15.59
C GLN A 154 0.11 -3.79 -15.73
N SER A 155 0.02 -5.02 -15.22
CA SER A 155 1.09 -6.02 -15.33
C SER A 155 1.61 -6.11 -16.75
N SER A 156 2.94 -5.98 -16.94
CA SER A 156 3.57 -6.20 -18.22
C SER A 156 3.69 -7.71 -18.47
N PHE A 157 3.31 -8.15 -19.67
CA PHE A 157 3.45 -9.54 -20.11
C PHE A 157 4.67 -9.75 -20.99
N ASP A 158 5.66 -8.85 -20.90
CA ASP A 158 6.87 -8.82 -21.74
C ASP A 158 8.03 -9.64 -21.16
N ALA A 159 7.95 -9.99 -19.89
CA ALA A 159 8.98 -10.77 -19.20
C ALA A 159 8.37 -11.81 -18.26
N LEU A 160 9.01 -12.97 -18.15
CA LEU A 160 8.65 -14.03 -17.23
C LEU A 160 9.93 -14.66 -16.66
N PRO A 161 10.04 -14.85 -15.33
CA PRO A 161 11.19 -15.49 -14.71
C PRO A 161 11.39 -16.93 -15.19
N GLU A 162 12.64 -17.39 -15.23
CA GLU A 162 12.97 -18.77 -15.61
C GLU A 162 12.55 -19.79 -14.53
N HIS A 163 12.47 -19.35 -13.28
CA HIS A 163 12.09 -20.16 -12.12
C HIS A 163 10.90 -19.54 -11.43
N LEU A 164 9.75 -20.18 -11.51
CA LEU A 164 8.50 -19.69 -10.92
C LEU A 164 8.15 -20.47 -9.66
N MET A 165 7.59 -19.78 -8.69
CA MET A 165 6.84 -20.37 -7.59
C MET A 165 5.40 -19.88 -7.65
N MET A 166 4.47 -20.78 -7.40
CA MET A 166 3.04 -20.54 -7.53
C MET A 166 2.31 -21.08 -6.31
N ASP A 167 1.35 -20.30 -5.79
CA ASP A 167 0.55 -20.69 -4.61
C ASP A 167 -0.83 -20.03 -4.65
N GLU A 168 -1.73 -20.53 -3.81
CA GLU A 168 -3.05 -19.96 -3.60
C GLU A 168 -3.12 -19.25 -2.24
N PHE A 169 -3.81 -18.15 -2.19
CA PHE A 169 -4.10 -17.50 -0.92
C PHE A 169 -5.54 -17.02 -0.83
N LYS A 170 -6.00 -16.82 0.40
CA LYS A 170 -7.35 -16.33 0.65
C LYS A 170 -7.50 -14.89 0.17
N SER A 171 -8.42 -14.67 -0.76
CA SER A 171 -8.72 -13.36 -1.32
C SER A 171 -9.26 -12.38 -0.27
N VAL A 172 -9.12 -11.10 -0.54
CA VAL A 172 -9.78 -10.03 0.22
C VAL A 172 -11.28 -10.01 -0.09
N LYS A 173 -12.08 -9.44 0.83
CA LYS A 173 -13.56 -9.45 0.73
C LYS A 173 -14.14 -8.83 -0.56
N ASN A 174 -13.38 -7.97 -1.23
CA ASN A 174 -13.82 -7.25 -2.43
C ASN A 174 -13.61 -8.05 -3.73
N VAL A 175 -13.05 -9.25 -3.66
CA VAL A 175 -12.84 -10.13 -4.81
C VAL A 175 -13.95 -11.17 -4.84
N ILE A 176 -14.54 -11.41 -6.04
CA ILE A 176 -15.66 -12.35 -6.23
C ILE A 176 -15.27 -13.78 -5.84
N GLY A 177 -14.02 -14.18 -6.08
CA GLY A 177 -13.47 -15.46 -5.66
C GLY A 177 -13.03 -15.46 -4.19
N LYS A 178 -13.22 -16.60 -3.48
CA LYS A 178 -12.71 -16.75 -2.11
C LYS A 178 -11.20 -16.93 -2.03
N MET A 179 -10.59 -17.34 -3.14
CA MET A 179 -9.16 -17.63 -3.28
C MET A 179 -8.60 -16.93 -4.50
N SER A 180 -7.42 -16.36 -4.37
CA SER A 180 -6.63 -15.79 -5.45
C SER A 180 -5.38 -16.65 -5.67
N PHE A 181 -4.79 -16.52 -6.84
CA PHE A 181 -3.57 -17.20 -7.22
C PHE A 181 -2.43 -16.20 -7.32
N ILE A 182 -1.27 -16.55 -6.79
CA ILE A 182 -0.06 -15.73 -6.81
C ILE A 182 1.07 -16.50 -7.49
N TYR A 183 1.90 -15.78 -8.24
CA TYR A 183 3.14 -16.34 -8.72
C TYR A 183 4.28 -15.34 -8.59
N ALA A 184 5.46 -15.86 -8.29
CA ALA A 184 6.65 -15.11 -7.97
C ALA A 184 7.88 -15.74 -8.63
N ASP A 185 8.95 -14.97 -8.74
CA ASP A 185 10.27 -15.46 -9.12
C ASP A 185 10.88 -16.24 -7.94
N ALA A 186 11.21 -17.49 -8.16
CA ALA A 186 11.78 -18.38 -7.14
C ALA A 186 13.20 -17.98 -6.70
N VAL A 187 13.90 -17.17 -7.48
CA VAL A 187 15.28 -16.74 -7.20
C VAL A 187 15.28 -15.42 -6.40
N SER A 188 14.57 -14.41 -6.89
CA SER A 188 14.54 -13.10 -6.26
C SER A 188 13.45 -12.96 -5.19
N HIS A 189 12.53 -13.92 -5.10
CA HIS A 189 11.32 -13.90 -4.25
C HIS A 189 10.38 -12.70 -4.51
N ARG A 190 10.50 -12.05 -5.67
CA ARG A 190 9.62 -10.95 -6.05
C ARG A 190 8.33 -11.49 -6.65
N ILE A 191 7.21 -10.96 -6.18
CA ILE A 191 5.91 -11.25 -6.79
C ILE A 191 5.92 -10.72 -8.22
N VAL A 192 5.56 -11.59 -9.17
CA VAL A 192 5.40 -11.24 -10.58
C VAL A 192 4.00 -10.68 -10.81
N ASP A 193 2.97 -11.42 -10.37
CA ASP A 193 1.58 -10.96 -10.45
C ASP A 193 0.65 -11.75 -9.53
N VAL A 194 -0.57 -11.24 -9.38
CA VAL A 194 -1.64 -11.85 -8.60
C VAL A 194 -2.89 -11.96 -9.48
N VAL A 195 -3.39 -13.17 -9.65
CA VAL A 195 -4.62 -13.44 -10.40
C VAL A 195 -5.80 -13.53 -9.44
N ALA A 196 -6.84 -12.75 -9.68
CA ALA A 196 -8.00 -12.64 -8.79
C ALA A 196 -8.80 -13.94 -8.63
N ASP A 197 -8.65 -14.92 -9.54
CA ASP A 197 -9.33 -16.21 -9.52
C ASP A 197 -8.32 -17.34 -9.66
N ARG A 198 -8.57 -18.48 -9.00
CA ARG A 198 -7.75 -19.69 -9.05
C ARG A 198 -8.25 -20.73 -10.05
N LYS A 199 -9.36 -20.47 -10.73
CA LYS A 199 -9.94 -21.42 -11.69
C LYS A 199 -8.98 -21.68 -12.85
N LEU A 200 -8.86 -22.93 -13.25
CA LEU A 200 -7.94 -23.35 -14.31
C LEU A 200 -8.14 -22.55 -15.61
N LYS A 201 -9.39 -22.24 -15.96
CA LYS A 201 -9.70 -21.43 -17.14
C LYS A 201 -9.12 -20.03 -17.02
N SER A 202 -9.37 -19.35 -15.89
CA SER A 202 -8.86 -17.99 -15.63
C SER A 202 -7.35 -17.94 -15.64
N LEU A 203 -6.69 -18.95 -15.05
CA LEU A 203 -5.22 -19.08 -15.07
C LEU A 203 -4.70 -19.32 -16.48
N LYS A 204 -5.36 -20.18 -17.24
CA LYS A 204 -5.01 -20.46 -18.64
C LYS A 204 -5.09 -19.19 -19.49
N ASP A 205 -6.20 -18.45 -19.38
CA ASP A 205 -6.41 -17.19 -20.11
C ASP A 205 -5.38 -16.13 -19.68
N HIS A 206 -5.03 -16.07 -18.39
CA HIS A 206 -4.01 -15.15 -17.87
C HIS A 206 -2.63 -15.47 -18.45
N PHE A 207 -2.16 -16.72 -18.35
CA PHE A 207 -0.81 -17.09 -18.80
C PHE A 207 -0.67 -17.10 -20.33
N TYR A 208 -1.73 -17.27 -21.09
CA TYR A 208 -1.69 -17.13 -22.55
C TYR A 208 -1.45 -15.70 -23.03
N ARG A 209 -1.56 -14.70 -22.16
CA ARG A 209 -1.14 -13.32 -22.46
C ARG A 209 0.38 -13.21 -22.63
N TYR A 210 1.16 -14.10 -22.01
CA TYR A 210 2.58 -14.24 -22.30
C TYR A 210 2.80 -14.99 -23.60
N SER A 211 3.73 -14.50 -24.42
CA SER A 211 4.10 -15.16 -25.67
C SER A 211 4.62 -16.58 -25.41
N LEU A 212 4.43 -17.49 -26.38
CA LEU A 212 4.94 -18.86 -26.27
C LEU A 212 6.45 -18.89 -26.02
N LYS A 213 7.21 -17.99 -26.67
CA LYS A 213 8.67 -17.87 -26.48
C LYS A 213 9.06 -17.58 -25.02
N LEU A 214 8.30 -16.76 -24.32
CA LEU A 214 8.54 -16.47 -22.89
C LEU A 214 8.18 -17.67 -22.02
N ARG A 215 7.04 -18.31 -22.29
CA ARG A 215 6.61 -19.51 -21.54
C ARG A 215 7.56 -20.70 -21.73
N GLN A 216 8.20 -20.84 -22.88
CA GLN A 216 9.22 -21.84 -23.15
C GLN A 216 10.55 -21.60 -22.43
N LYS A 217 10.83 -20.38 -21.99
CA LYS A 217 12.03 -20.04 -21.20
C LYS A 217 11.92 -20.49 -19.74
N VAL A 218 10.72 -20.76 -19.25
CA VAL A 218 10.50 -21.22 -17.88
C VAL A 218 11.10 -22.62 -17.73
N LYS A 219 12.05 -22.76 -16.80
CA LYS A 219 12.79 -23.99 -16.52
C LYS A 219 12.18 -24.81 -15.39
N THR A 220 11.66 -24.13 -14.35
CA THR A 220 11.05 -24.80 -13.20
C THR A 220 9.81 -24.05 -12.72
N VAL A 221 8.82 -24.80 -12.26
CA VAL A 221 7.63 -24.28 -11.58
C VAL A 221 7.45 -25.03 -10.26
N THR A 222 7.57 -24.33 -9.14
CA THR A 222 7.30 -24.87 -7.81
C THR A 222 5.84 -24.64 -7.46
N ILE A 223 5.13 -25.70 -7.07
CA ILE A 223 3.69 -25.66 -6.78
C ILE A 223 3.32 -26.73 -5.74
N ASP A 224 2.10 -26.65 -5.20
CA ASP A 224 1.53 -27.68 -4.34
C ASP A 224 1.22 -29.01 -5.09
N MET A 225 0.80 -30.06 -4.35
CA MET A 225 0.50 -31.37 -4.90
C MET A 225 -0.91 -31.47 -5.54
N TYR A 226 -1.43 -30.39 -6.14
CA TYR A 226 -2.75 -30.42 -6.77
C TYR A 226 -2.66 -30.80 -8.23
N GLU A 227 -3.11 -32.02 -8.57
CA GLU A 227 -3.00 -32.63 -9.92
C GLU A 227 -3.51 -31.72 -11.06
N PRO A 228 -4.68 -31.05 -10.95
CA PRO A 228 -5.16 -30.19 -12.03
C PRO A 228 -4.19 -29.05 -12.39
N TYR A 229 -3.45 -28.52 -11.41
CA TYR A 229 -2.43 -27.49 -11.69
C TYR A 229 -1.21 -28.07 -12.37
N MET A 230 -0.78 -29.28 -11.99
CA MET A 230 0.35 -29.94 -12.66
C MET A 230 0.05 -30.16 -14.15
N SER A 231 -1.17 -30.59 -14.47
CA SER A 231 -1.62 -30.76 -15.86
C SER A 231 -1.67 -29.43 -16.61
N LEU A 232 -2.15 -28.35 -15.96
CA LEU A 232 -2.19 -27.00 -16.53
C LEU A 232 -0.77 -26.48 -16.80
N ILE A 233 0.17 -26.66 -15.87
CA ILE A 233 1.56 -26.20 -16.00
C ILE A 233 2.25 -26.87 -17.18
N LYS A 234 2.05 -28.17 -17.38
CA LYS A 234 2.60 -28.88 -18.53
C LYS A 234 2.13 -28.32 -19.88
N GLN A 235 0.87 -27.83 -19.93
CA GLN A 235 0.33 -27.14 -21.10
C GLN A 235 0.87 -25.74 -21.31
N LEU A 236 1.02 -24.99 -20.20
CA LEU A 236 1.43 -23.59 -20.25
C LEU A 236 2.94 -23.42 -20.47
N PHE A 237 3.75 -24.27 -19.83
CA PHE A 237 5.20 -24.19 -19.79
C PHE A 237 5.83 -25.52 -20.26
N PRO A 238 5.91 -25.75 -21.58
CA PRO A 238 6.26 -27.07 -22.12
C PRO A 238 7.66 -27.55 -21.73
N ASN A 239 8.58 -26.66 -21.42
CA ASN A 239 9.97 -26.98 -21.05
C ASN A 239 10.19 -27.01 -19.53
N ALA A 240 9.18 -26.66 -18.73
CA ALA A 240 9.35 -26.53 -17.29
C ALA A 240 9.29 -27.88 -16.55
N LYS A 241 10.20 -28.06 -15.59
CA LYS A 241 10.13 -29.13 -14.60
C LYS A 241 9.25 -28.69 -13.44
N ILE A 242 8.29 -29.51 -13.05
CA ILE A 242 7.45 -29.28 -11.88
C ILE A 242 8.21 -29.69 -10.63
N ILE A 243 8.27 -28.80 -9.64
CA ILE A 243 8.85 -29.05 -8.33
C ILE A 243 7.69 -28.99 -7.32
N ILE A 244 7.56 -30.00 -6.49
CA ILE A 244 6.56 -30.00 -5.42
C ILE A 244 7.12 -29.25 -4.22
N ASP A 245 6.34 -28.31 -3.67
CA ASP A 245 6.73 -27.55 -2.49
C ASP A 245 6.84 -28.48 -1.28
N ARG A 246 8.04 -28.46 -0.67
CA ARG A 246 8.36 -29.27 0.52
C ARG A 246 7.42 -29.02 1.68
N PHE A 247 6.95 -27.78 1.87
CA PHE A 247 6.03 -27.44 2.96
C PHE A 247 4.74 -28.28 2.87
N HIS A 248 4.14 -28.40 1.69
CA HIS A 248 2.92 -29.17 1.48
C HIS A 248 3.13 -30.67 1.69
N ILE A 249 4.33 -31.20 1.33
CA ILE A 249 4.69 -32.60 1.59
C ILE A 249 4.74 -32.84 3.11
N VAL A 250 5.49 -32.03 3.84
CA VAL A 250 5.64 -32.15 5.31
C VAL A 250 4.29 -31.97 6.01
N GLN A 251 3.49 -31.01 5.57
CA GLN A 251 2.13 -30.80 6.11
C GLN A 251 1.23 -32.04 5.91
N SER A 252 1.29 -32.65 4.72
CA SER A 252 0.52 -33.87 4.41
C SER A 252 0.96 -35.05 5.28
N LEU A 253 2.27 -35.26 5.44
CA LEU A 253 2.82 -36.29 6.33
C LEU A 253 2.40 -36.07 7.79
N ASN A 254 2.53 -34.85 8.30
CA ASN A 254 2.11 -34.53 9.67
C ASN A 254 0.60 -34.76 9.89
N ARG A 255 -0.22 -34.46 8.88
CA ARG A 255 -1.66 -34.72 8.93
C ARG A 255 -1.94 -36.22 8.97
N ALA A 256 -1.27 -37.01 8.15
CA ALA A 256 -1.42 -38.48 8.14
C ALA A 256 -0.98 -39.09 9.49
N LEU A 257 0.17 -38.66 10.03
CA LEU A 257 0.63 -39.09 11.36
C LEU A 257 -0.35 -38.76 12.47
N ASN A 258 -0.90 -37.53 12.47
CA ASN A 258 -1.91 -37.16 13.45
C ASN A 258 -3.18 -38.00 13.34
N MET A 259 -3.64 -38.28 12.14
CA MET A 259 -4.81 -39.16 11.94
C MET A 259 -4.52 -40.57 12.47
N SER A 260 -3.36 -41.16 12.16
CA SER A 260 -2.96 -42.47 12.67
C SER A 260 -2.88 -42.48 14.21
N ARG A 261 -2.33 -41.42 14.80
CA ARG A 261 -2.26 -41.26 16.25
C ARG A 261 -3.64 -41.21 16.88
N VAL A 262 -4.56 -40.42 16.34
CA VAL A 262 -5.94 -40.31 16.83
C VAL A 262 -6.64 -41.64 16.73
N HIS A 263 -6.49 -42.37 15.62
CA HIS A 263 -7.05 -43.73 15.47
C HIS A 263 -6.51 -44.69 16.51
N ALA A 264 -5.20 -44.73 16.74
CA ALA A 264 -4.58 -45.61 17.73
C ALA A 264 -5.05 -45.30 19.15
N VAL A 265 -5.12 -44.00 19.53
CA VAL A 265 -5.61 -43.57 20.84
C VAL A 265 -7.08 -43.92 21.00
N SER A 266 -7.94 -43.69 20.01
CA SER A 266 -9.36 -44.04 20.08
C SER A 266 -9.56 -45.54 20.22
N TYR A 267 -8.78 -46.37 19.52
CA TYR A 267 -8.84 -47.81 19.67
C TYR A 267 -8.42 -48.25 21.06
N THR A 268 -7.31 -47.75 21.60
CA THR A 268 -6.84 -48.12 22.96
C THR A 268 -7.81 -47.68 24.05
N HIS A 269 -8.43 -46.50 23.95
CA HIS A 269 -9.42 -46.04 24.92
C HIS A 269 -10.73 -46.84 24.86
N LEU A 270 -11.17 -47.27 23.67
CA LEU A 270 -12.37 -48.12 23.52
C LEU A 270 -12.13 -49.54 23.99
N THR A 271 -10.88 -50.04 23.97
CA THR A 271 -10.54 -51.43 24.33
C THR A 271 -9.94 -51.59 25.72
N LEU A 272 -9.70 -50.49 26.45
CA LEU A 272 -9.30 -50.60 27.87
C LEU A 272 -10.45 -51.20 28.68
N PRO A 273 -10.23 -52.33 29.39
CA PRO A 273 -11.23 -52.84 30.28
C PRO A 273 -11.55 -51.81 31.33
N THR A 274 -12.83 -51.53 31.53
CA THR A 274 -13.31 -50.72 32.65
C THR A 274 -12.98 -51.50 33.92
N ILE A 275 -11.90 -51.14 34.60
CA ILE A 275 -11.61 -51.67 35.92
C ILE A 275 -12.67 -51.04 36.84
N LEU A 276 -13.76 -51.77 37.07
CA LEU A 276 -14.67 -51.51 38.17
C LEU A 276 -13.84 -51.73 39.43
N LEU A 277 -13.38 -50.67 40.07
CA LEU A 277 -12.93 -50.70 41.44
C LEU A 277 -14.19 -50.93 42.30
N VAL A 278 -14.32 -52.15 42.81
CA VAL A 278 -15.24 -52.53 43.89
C VAL A 278 -14.69 -52.04 45.22
#